data_2c5c5e1bdf97abb6e10a945696c64f03
#
_entry.id   2c5c5e1bdf97abb6e10a945696c64f03
#
_cell.length_a   1.000
_cell.length_b   1.000
_cell.length_c   1.000
_cell.angle_alpha   90.00
_cell.angle_beta   90.00
_cell.angle_gamma   90.00
#
_symmetry.space_group_name_H-M   'P 1'
#
loop_
_entity.id
_entity.type
_entity.pdbx_description
1 polymer ?
#
loop_
_entity_poly.entity_id
_entity_poly.type
_entity_poly.pdbx_seq_one_letter_code
_entity_poly.pdbx_strand_id
1 'polypeptide(L)'
;MSIPVLTIEGVSKRFGNTIANDNISLSLGKGEIVALLGENGAGKTTLMSILFGHYVPDAGRILIDNVEQPQGKPRAAIRAGVGMVHQHFSLAPNLTVLENIMTGTEALWSLKSQTAAARKKLLAISERFGLKVDPDARLGDLSVGEQQRVEILKALYNDARILILDEPTAVLTQIEAEKLFSTLKQMAAQGLSLIFISHKLDEVMATADRIVVLRGGKVAAERQASQTTKGELAELMVGHRVTRPTREKSTPGAIALEARNITLKSGGVERLKKISFHVRAGEVLGIIGVSGNGQANLGQILSGTANRTSGELLLFDKPVGDLDVAAVIDAGIGRIPEDRNRDGAIGEMAIWENAVLERLSSYSKRGLVDKGAGMAFAQEIIEAFDVRGGNAVTRTRLLSGGNMQKLILGRNLHERPRILIAAQPARGLDEGAVAAVHGRILEARRQGTAVLLISEDLDEVIALADRIQAIVGGHLSPPINADEADARLLGLMMAGEWKEKSGADHAI
;
A
#
# COMPACT_ATOMS: atom_id res chain seq x y z
N MET A 1 -0.51 -35.62 17.37
CA MET A 1 -0.61 -34.50 16.43
C MET A 1 -2.06 -34.42 15.97
N SER A 2 -2.73 -33.28 16.12
CA SER A 2 -4.09 -33.11 15.60
C SER A 2 -4.06 -33.12 14.06
N ILE A 3 -5.05 -33.74 13.45
CA ILE A 3 -5.19 -33.77 11.98
C ILE A 3 -5.37 -32.32 11.49
N PRO A 4 -4.57 -31.84 10.50
CA PRO A 4 -4.74 -30.50 9.97
C PRO A 4 -6.10 -30.36 9.26
N VAL A 5 -6.73 -29.19 9.39
CA VAL A 5 -8.01 -28.89 8.70
C VAL A 5 -7.79 -28.61 7.22
N LEU A 6 -6.57 -28.20 6.82
CA LEU A 6 -6.16 -27.97 5.44
C LEU A 6 -4.77 -28.56 5.23
N THR A 7 -4.58 -29.24 4.10
CA THR A 7 -3.29 -29.69 3.61
C THR A 7 -3.17 -29.36 2.13
N ILE A 8 -2.11 -28.68 1.76
CA ILE A 8 -1.68 -28.41 0.39
C ILE A 8 -0.46 -29.27 0.14
N GLU A 9 -0.48 -30.09 -0.92
CA GLU A 9 0.59 -31.04 -1.24
C GLU A 9 1.11 -30.80 -2.66
N GLY A 10 2.36 -30.37 -2.78
CA GLY A 10 3.09 -30.28 -4.02
C GLY A 10 2.48 -29.35 -5.09
N VAL A 11 1.73 -28.32 -4.68
CA VAL A 11 1.01 -27.45 -5.61
C VAL A 11 1.99 -26.63 -6.45
N SER A 12 1.83 -26.73 -7.77
CA SER A 12 2.60 -25.97 -8.76
C SER A 12 1.68 -25.24 -9.72
N LYS A 13 2.08 -24.03 -10.13
CA LYS A 13 1.35 -23.20 -11.09
C LYS A 13 2.28 -22.37 -11.95
N ARG A 14 2.03 -22.40 -13.26
CA ARG A 14 2.76 -21.60 -14.25
C ARG A 14 1.80 -20.73 -15.06
N PHE A 15 2.24 -19.53 -15.38
CA PHE A 15 1.58 -18.62 -16.33
C PHE A 15 2.57 -18.26 -17.45
N GLY A 16 2.39 -18.88 -18.62
CA GLY A 16 3.37 -18.77 -19.70
C GLY A 16 4.76 -19.23 -19.25
N ASN A 17 5.74 -18.35 -19.31
CA ASN A 17 7.11 -18.64 -18.89
C ASN A 17 7.37 -18.38 -17.40
N THR A 18 6.39 -17.82 -16.65
CA THR A 18 6.55 -17.49 -15.24
C THR A 18 6.03 -18.62 -14.37
N ILE A 19 6.87 -19.18 -13.50
CA ILE A 19 6.48 -20.12 -12.46
C ILE A 19 6.01 -19.31 -11.25
N ALA A 20 4.71 -19.32 -10.98
CA ALA A 20 4.13 -18.60 -9.84
C ALA A 20 4.22 -19.41 -8.55
N ASN A 21 4.02 -20.74 -8.63
CA ASN A 21 4.20 -21.67 -7.51
C ASN A 21 4.94 -22.90 -8.01
N ASP A 22 5.89 -23.41 -7.24
CA ASP A 22 6.73 -24.56 -7.57
C ASP A 22 6.81 -25.50 -6.37
N ASN A 23 6.05 -26.59 -6.45
CA ASN A 23 6.01 -27.68 -5.47
C ASN A 23 5.74 -27.20 -4.03
N ILE A 24 4.73 -26.34 -3.85
CA ILE A 24 4.39 -25.80 -2.52
C ILE A 24 3.59 -26.81 -1.72
N SER A 25 4.06 -27.07 -0.50
CA SER A 25 3.34 -27.84 0.50
C SER A 25 3.17 -27.01 1.77
N LEU A 26 1.95 -27.03 2.35
CA LEU A 26 1.54 -26.25 3.50
C LEU A 26 0.42 -26.97 4.24
N SER A 27 0.42 -26.96 5.55
CA SER A 27 -0.69 -27.42 6.38
C SER A 27 -1.26 -26.30 7.24
N LEU A 28 -2.50 -26.42 7.71
CA LEU A 28 -3.15 -25.52 8.66
C LEU A 28 -3.87 -26.34 9.72
N GLY A 29 -3.54 -26.09 10.97
CA GLY A 29 -4.18 -26.69 12.13
C GLY A 29 -5.53 -26.05 12.44
N LYS A 30 -6.36 -26.74 13.24
CA LYS A 30 -7.63 -26.17 13.72
C LYS A 30 -7.37 -25.05 14.71
N GLY A 31 -7.97 -23.87 14.44
CA GLY A 31 -7.80 -22.69 15.28
C GLY A 31 -6.41 -22.06 15.18
N GLU A 32 -5.59 -22.48 14.21
CA GLU A 32 -4.27 -21.93 13.95
C GLU A 32 -4.36 -20.67 13.08
N ILE A 33 -3.53 -19.70 13.34
CA ILE A 33 -3.31 -18.51 12.52
C ILE A 33 -1.96 -18.63 11.81
N VAL A 34 -1.99 -18.84 10.49
CA VAL A 34 -0.79 -18.89 9.64
C VAL A 34 -0.66 -17.59 8.87
N ALA A 35 0.48 -16.90 9.01
CA ALA A 35 0.83 -15.79 8.14
C ALA A 35 1.61 -16.29 6.93
N LEU A 36 1.20 -15.87 5.73
CA LEU A 36 1.90 -16.15 4.48
C LEU A 36 2.66 -14.90 4.04
N LEU A 37 3.98 -14.92 4.20
CA LEU A 37 4.90 -13.84 3.87
C LEU A 37 5.60 -14.05 2.53
N GLY A 38 6.18 -12.99 1.99
CA GLY A 38 7.03 -13.01 0.80
C GLY A 38 6.94 -11.69 0.05
N GLU A 39 7.90 -11.42 -0.82
CA GLU A 39 7.88 -10.24 -1.70
C GLU A 39 6.70 -10.25 -2.68
N ASN A 40 6.46 -9.10 -3.32
CA ASN A 40 5.48 -9.01 -4.39
C ASN A 40 5.90 -9.92 -5.56
N GLY A 41 4.98 -10.75 -6.02
CA GLY A 41 5.28 -11.77 -7.05
C GLY A 41 5.84 -13.10 -6.50
N ALA A 42 5.97 -13.28 -5.19
CA ALA A 42 6.42 -14.54 -4.58
C ALA A 42 5.41 -15.71 -4.72
N GLY A 43 4.20 -15.46 -5.26
CA GLY A 43 3.19 -16.49 -5.51
C GLY A 43 2.11 -16.61 -4.43
N LYS A 44 2.05 -15.74 -3.43
CA LYS A 44 1.10 -15.77 -2.30
C LYS A 44 -0.36 -15.75 -2.75
N THR A 45 -0.76 -14.71 -3.46
CA THR A 45 -2.14 -14.53 -3.97
C THR A 45 -2.51 -15.63 -4.98
N THR A 46 -1.54 -16.12 -5.77
CA THR A 46 -1.75 -17.26 -6.68
C THR A 46 -2.07 -18.54 -5.90
N LEU A 47 -1.30 -18.84 -4.86
CA LEU A 47 -1.54 -20.01 -4.00
C LEU A 47 -2.93 -19.96 -3.34
N MET A 48 -3.31 -18.78 -2.80
CA MET A 48 -4.62 -18.60 -2.18
C MET A 48 -5.75 -18.66 -3.21
N SER A 49 -5.54 -18.14 -4.41
CA SER A 49 -6.49 -18.27 -5.52
C SER A 49 -6.68 -19.72 -5.98
N ILE A 50 -5.63 -20.56 -5.93
CA ILE A 50 -5.73 -21.99 -6.18
C ILE A 50 -6.53 -22.67 -5.05
N LEU A 51 -6.24 -22.36 -3.79
CA LEU A 51 -6.95 -22.88 -2.62
C LEU A 51 -8.45 -22.55 -2.68
N PHE A 52 -8.79 -21.33 -3.06
CA PHE A 52 -10.18 -20.89 -3.19
C PHE A 52 -10.86 -21.41 -4.48
N GLY A 53 -10.07 -21.95 -5.43
CA GLY A 53 -10.56 -22.53 -6.66
C GLY A 53 -10.75 -21.55 -7.83
N HIS A 54 -10.14 -20.36 -7.79
CA HIS A 54 -10.10 -19.44 -8.92
C HIS A 54 -9.15 -19.92 -10.01
N TYR A 55 -8.05 -20.58 -9.63
CA TYR A 55 -7.10 -21.19 -10.55
C TYR A 55 -7.02 -22.70 -10.36
N VAL A 56 -6.78 -23.39 -11.47
CA VAL A 56 -6.44 -24.83 -11.46
C VAL A 56 -4.92 -24.92 -11.33
N PRO A 57 -4.37 -25.65 -10.36
CA PRO A 57 -2.96 -25.94 -10.30
C PRO A 57 -2.55 -26.84 -11.46
N ASP A 58 -1.29 -26.78 -11.88
CA ASP A 58 -0.73 -27.64 -12.92
C ASP A 58 -0.25 -28.97 -12.34
N ALA A 59 0.04 -29.01 -11.03
CA ALA A 59 0.36 -30.24 -10.27
C ALA A 59 0.01 -30.03 -8.79
N GLY A 60 -0.06 -31.13 -8.04
CA GLY A 60 -0.37 -31.18 -6.62
C GLY A 60 -1.86 -31.27 -6.34
N ARG A 61 -2.21 -31.29 -5.05
CA ARG A 61 -3.59 -31.41 -4.58
C ARG A 61 -3.83 -30.64 -3.28
N ILE A 62 -5.10 -30.40 -3.00
CA ILE A 62 -5.57 -29.71 -1.78
C ILE A 62 -6.56 -30.60 -1.07
N LEU A 63 -6.35 -30.83 0.22
CA LEU A 63 -7.23 -31.60 1.06
C LEU A 63 -7.79 -30.72 2.18
N ILE A 64 -9.09 -30.81 2.43
CA ILE A 64 -9.78 -30.19 3.57
C ILE A 64 -10.38 -31.34 4.39
N ASP A 65 -10.05 -31.40 5.68
CA ASP A 65 -10.40 -32.52 6.56
C ASP A 65 -10.06 -33.90 5.93
N ASN A 66 -8.88 -34.01 5.32
CA ASN A 66 -8.40 -35.18 4.57
C ASN A 66 -9.23 -35.54 3.33
N VAL A 67 -10.15 -34.71 2.87
CA VAL A 67 -10.93 -34.93 1.65
C VAL A 67 -10.36 -34.07 0.54
N GLU A 68 -9.93 -34.68 -0.56
CA GLU A 68 -9.40 -33.97 -1.73
C GLU A 68 -10.47 -33.09 -2.37
N GLN A 69 -10.12 -31.83 -2.62
CA GLN A 69 -11.04 -30.84 -3.15
C GLN A 69 -11.01 -30.77 -4.68
N PRO A 70 -12.17 -30.62 -5.32
CA PRO A 70 -12.24 -30.40 -6.76
C PRO A 70 -11.54 -29.10 -7.14
N GLN A 71 -10.55 -29.17 -8.02
CA GLN A 71 -9.76 -28.02 -8.46
C GLN A 71 -10.56 -27.08 -9.37
N GLY A 72 -10.27 -25.77 -9.30
CA GLY A 72 -10.89 -24.75 -10.16
C GLY A 72 -12.39 -24.56 -9.93
N LYS A 73 -12.90 -24.84 -8.74
CA LYS A 73 -14.33 -24.75 -8.40
C LYS A 73 -14.56 -23.98 -7.10
N PRO A 74 -14.70 -22.63 -7.14
CA PRO A 74 -14.91 -21.81 -5.94
C PRO A 74 -16.11 -22.26 -5.09
N ARG A 75 -17.21 -22.70 -5.74
CA ARG A 75 -18.39 -23.23 -5.02
C ARG A 75 -18.07 -24.50 -4.21
N ALA A 76 -17.11 -25.31 -4.64
CA ALA A 76 -16.69 -26.48 -3.88
C ALA A 76 -15.87 -26.06 -2.65
N ALA A 77 -14.96 -25.14 -2.80
CA ALA A 77 -14.17 -24.56 -1.70
C ALA A 77 -15.10 -23.92 -0.63
N ILE A 78 -16.08 -23.12 -1.04
CA ILE A 78 -17.07 -22.53 -0.13
C ILE A 78 -17.86 -23.63 0.62
N ARG A 79 -18.34 -24.68 -0.07
CA ARG A 79 -19.04 -25.80 0.57
C ARG A 79 -18.16 -26.59 1.53
N ALA A 80 -16.86 -26.65 1.26
CA ALA A 80 -15.88 -27.26 2.16
C ALA A 80 -15.52 -26.36 3.35
N GLY A 81 -16.12 -25.16 3.44
CA GLY A 81 -15.94 -24.22 4.54
C GLY A 81 -14.73 -23.28 4.37
N VAL A 82 -14.29 -23.02 3.15
CA VAL A 82 -13.26 -21.99 2.87
C VAL A 82 -13.94 -20.67 2.53
N GLY A 83 -13.63 -19.62 3.30
CA GLY A 83 -13.98 -18.24 3.00
C GLY A 83 -12.76 -17.45 2.57
N MET A 84 -12.94 -16.46 1.71
CA MET A 84 -11.85 -15.57 1.27
C MET A 84 -12.30 -14.11 1.32
N VAL A 85 -11.46 -13.28 1.91
CA VAL A 85 -11.57 -11.82 1.90
C VAL A 85 -10.45 -11.30 1.00
N HIS A 86 -10.82 -10.66 -0.09
CA HIS A 86 -9.90 -10.15 -1.09
C HIS A 86 -9.33 -8.79 -0.69
N GLN A 87 -8.18 -8.41 -1.24
CA GLN A 87 -7.54 -7.11 -1.06
C GLN A 87 -8.46 -5.94 -1.48
N HIS A 88 -9.25 -6.14 -2.56
CA HIS A 88 -10.30 -5.21 -2.99
C HIS A 88 -11.66 -5.81 -2.66
N PHE A 89 -12.50 -5.05 -1.97
CA PHE A 89 -13.81 -5.53 -1.55
C PHE A 89 -14.68 -5.94 -2.73
N SER A 90 -15.28 -7.13 -2.63
CA SER A 90 -16.23 -7.67 -3.61
C SER A 90 -17.67 -7.35 -3.20
N LEU A 91 -17.92 -6.09 -2.79
CA LEU A 91 -19.19 -5.60 -2.26
C LEU A 91 -19.81 -4.58 -3.21
N ALA A 92 -21.14 -4.53 -3.24
CA ALA A 92 -21.91 -3.59 -4.03
C ALA A 92 -22.31 -2.36 -3.18
N PRO A 93 -21.77 -1.14 -3.46
CA PRO A 93 -21.99 0.03 -2.62
C PRO A 93 -23.45 0.51 -2.54
N ASN A 94 -24.24 0.21 -3.56
CA ASN A 94 -25.65 0.57 -3.69
C ASN A 94 -26.62 -0.35 -2.94
N LEU A 95 -26.14 -1.49 -2.44
CA LEU A 95 -26.92 -2.45 -1.68
C LEU A 95 -26.74 -2.26 -0.16
N THR A 96 -27.68 -2.75 0.63
CA THR A 96 -27.55 -2.82 2.07
C THR A 96 -26.54 -3.91 2.50
N VAL A 97 -26.12 -3.89 3.77
CA VAL A 97 -25.26 -4.93 4.35
C VAL A 97 -25.90 -6.31 4.19
N LEU A 98 -27.20 -6.45 4.53
CA LEU A 98 -27.91 -7.71 4.42
C LEU A 98 -27.99 -8.23 2.98
N GLU A 99 -28.30 -7.35 2.02
CA GLU A 99 -28.35 -7.70 0.61
C GLU A 99 -27.00 -8.16 0.07
N ASN A 100 -25.90 -7.46 0.45
CA ASN A 100 -24.54 -7.87 0.10
C ASN A 100 -24.17 -9.27 0.62
N ILE A 101 -24.56 -9.59 1.84
CA ILE A 101 -24.30 -10.89 2.48
C ILE A 101 -25.14 -11.99 1.82
N MET A 102 -26.40 -11.70 1.47
CA MET A 102 -27.28 -12.64 0.82
C MET A 102 -26.94 -12.90 -0.67
N THR A 103 -26.19 -11.99 -1.30
CA THR A 103 -25.82 -12.12 -2.71
C THR A 103 -25.09 -13.44 -2.97
N GLY A 104 -25.65 -14.25 -3.88
CA GLY A 104 -25.12 -15.55 -4.27
C GLY A 104 -25.47 -16.72 -3.34
N THR A 105 -26.22 -16.49 -2.25
CA THR A 105 -26.65 -17.55 -1.32
C THR A 105 -28.04 -18.10 -1.66
N GLU A 106 -28.90 -17.31 -2.31
CA GLU A 106 -30.23 -17.73 -2.74
C GLU A 106 -30.22 -18.30 -4.17
N ALA A 107 -31.11 -19.24 -4.44
CA ALA A 107 -31.30 -19.74 -5.79
C ALA A 107 -31.96 -18.66 -6.67
N LEU A 108 -31.50 -18.49 -7.90
CA LEU A 108 -32.00 -17.48 -8.86
C LEU A 108 -33.51 -17.56 -9.12
N TRP A 109 -34.12 -18.73 -8.88
CA TRP A 109 -35.54 -19.00 -9.11
C TRP A 109 -36.34 -19.07 -7.81
N SER A 110 -35.80 -18.60 -6.68
CA SER A 110 -36.51 -18.55 -5.41
C SER A 110 -37.61 -17.50 -5.47
N LEU A 111 -38.88 -17.90 -5.37
CA LEU A 111 -40.05 -17.03 -5.35
C LEU A 111 -40.23 -16.27 -4.03
N LYS A 112 -39.48 -16.64 -2.98
CA LYS A 112 -39.51 -15.98 -1.67
C LYS A 112 -38.09 -15.74 -1.19
N SER A 113 -37.74 -14.47 -0.96
CA SER A 113 -36.50 -14.12 -0.26
C SER A 113 -36.60 -14.52 1.22
N GLN A 114 -35.54 -15.17 1.72
CA GLN A 114 -35.45 -15.59 3.13
C GLN A 114 -34.86 -14.49 4.02
N THR A 115 -35.14 -13.23 3.71
CA THR A 115 -34.55 -12.03 4.35
C THR A 115 -34.62 -12.07 5.87
N ALA A 116 -35.75 -12.50 6.48
CA ALA A 116 -35.92 -12.57 7.93
C ALA A 116 -34.99 -13.62 8.57
N ALA A 117 -34.88 -14.82 7.96
CA ALA A 117 -33.97 -15.86 8.43
C ALA A 117 -32.50 -15.46 8.24
N ALA A 118 -32.17 -14.83 7.11
CA ALA A 118 -30.85 -14.31 6.82
C ALA A 118 -30.42 -13.25 7.81
N ARG A 119 -31.30 -12.30 8.13
CA ARG A 119 -31.08 -11.27 9.15
C ARG A 119 -30.79 -11.89 10.53
N LYS A 120 -31.59 -12.88 10.94
CA LYS A 120 -31.39 -13.57 12.22
C LYS A 120 -30.01 -14.28 12.26
N LYS A 121 -29.64 -14.99 11.16
CA LYS A 121 -28.35 -15.67 11.05
C LYS A 121 -27.21 -14.63 11.09
N LEU A 122 -27.31 -13.53 10.34
CA LEU A 122 -26.32 -12.47 10.33
C LEU A 122 -26.07 -11.87 11.72
N LEU A 123 -27.15 -11.50 12.42
CA LEU A 123 -27.06 -10.90 13.76
C LEU A 123 -26.44 -11.89 14.76
N ALA A 124 -26.79 -13.18 14.70
CA ALA A 124 -26.18 -14.20 15.56
C ALA A 124 -24.67 -14.36 15.31
N ILE A 125 -24.23 -14.33 14.04
CA ILE A 125 -22.79 -14.38 13.68
C ILE A 125 -22.09 -13.09 14.14
N SER A 126 -22.72 -11.92 13.89
CA SER A 126 -22.21 -10.61 14.29
C SER A 126 -21.96 -10.53 15.81
N GLU A 127 -22.92 -11.02 16.60
CA GLU A 127 -22.81 -11.09 18.05
C GLU A 127 -21.73 -12.08 18.50
N ARG A 128 -21.74 -13.29 17.93
CA ARG A 128 -20.77 -14.35 18.27
C ARG A 128 -19.33 -13.90 18.12
N PHE A 129 -19.01 -13.18 17.04
CA PHE A 129 -17.65 -12.76 16.71
C PHE A 129 -17.34 -11.28 17.04
N GLY A 130 -18.28 -10.56 17.63
CA GLY A 130 -18.10 -9.15 18.00
C GLY A 130 -17.98 -8.19 16.80
N LEU A 131 -18.45 -8.60 15.61
CA LEU A 131 -18.42 -7.82 14.37
C LEU A 131 -19.73 -7.05 14.21
N LYS A 132 -19.92 -5.99 15.00
CA LYS A 132 -21.16 -5.20 14.97
C LYS A 132 -21.36 -4.52 13.61
N VAL A 133 -22.54 -4.74 13.00
CA VAL A 133 -23.00 -4.11 11.76
C VAL A 133 -24.50 -3.82 11.86
N ASP A 134 -24.95 -2.80 11.13
CA ASP A 134 -26.37 -2.58 10.89
C ASP A 134 -26.77 -3.26 9.56
N PRO A 135 -27.66 -4.28 9.58
CA PRO A 135 -28.09 -4.99 8.37
C PRO A 135 -28.75 -4.09 7.31
N ASP A 136 -29.34 -2.97 7.72
CA ASP A 136 -30.07 -2.05 6.85
C ASP A 136 -29.22 -0.89 6.36
N ALA A 137 -28.04 -0.69 6.93
CA ALA A 137 -27.12 0.36 6.48
C ALA A 137 -26.71 0.12 5.03
N ARG A 138 -26.66 1.21 4.25
CA ARG A 138 -26.15 1.18 2.87
C ARG A 138 -24.65 1.02 2.88
N LEU A 139 -24.13 0.08 2.10
CA LEU A 139 -22.70 -0.24 2.15
C LEU A 139 -21.80 0.95 1.77
N GLY A 140 -22.22 1.76 0.79
CA GLY A 140 -21.47 2.94 0.35
C GLY A 140 -21.33 4.05 1.39
N ASP A 141 -22.17 4.04 2.44
CA ASP A 141 -22.14 5.02 3.52
C ASP A 141 -21.24 4.57 4.70
N LEU A 142 -20.78 3.32 4.67
CA LEU A 142 -19.92 2.75 5.70
C LEU A 142 -18.46 3.15 5.51
N SER A 143 -17.75 3.31 6.63
CA SER A 143 -16.30 3.44 6.61
C SER A 143 -15.63 2.17 6.06
N VAL A 144 -14.39 2.30 5.60
CA VAL A 144 -13.62 1.18 5.03
C VAL A 144 -13.50 0.02 6.04
N GLY A 145 -13.25 0.33 7.31
CA GLY A 145 -13.19 -0.69 8.38
C GLY A 145 -14.52 -1.38 8.63
N GLU A 146 -15.66 -0.70 8.40
CA GLU A 146 -16.99 -1.32 8.47
C GLU A 146 -17.26 -2.21 7.27
N GLN A 147 -16.89 -1.77 6.06
CA GLN A 147 -17.00 -2.58 4.85
C GLN A 147 -16.19 -3.86 4.98
N GLN A 148 -15.01 -3.81 5.58
CA GLN A 148 -14.20 -5.00 5.82
C GLN A 148 -14.88 -5.97 6.81
N ARG A 149 -15.51 -5.46 7.86
CA ARG A 149 -16.32 -6.31 8.76
C ARG A 149 -17.45 -7.03 8.00
N VAL A 150 -18.07 -6.35 7.04
CA VAL A 150 -19.11 -6.94 6.17
C VAL A 150 -18.55 -8.06 5.29
N GLU A 151 -17.35 -7.89 4.70
CA GLU A 151 -16.68 -8.96 3.92
C GLU A 151 -16.39 -10.20 4.78
N ILE A 152 -15.89 -10.00 6.00
CA ILE A 152 -15.65 -11.12 6.93
C ILE A 152 -16.96 -11.79 7.29
N LEU A 153 -18.00 -11.02 7.61
CA LEU A 153 -19.33 -11.56 7.93
C LEU A 153 -19.95 -12.33 6.76
N LYS A 154 -19.73 -11.89 5.52
CA LYS A 154 -20.16 -12.59 4.30
C LYS A 154 -19.50 -13.96 4.17
N ALA A 155 -18.21 -14.06 4.45
CA ALA A 155 -17.50 -15.34 4.48
C ALA A 155 -18.04 -16.26 5.61
N LEU A 156 -18.22 -15.73 6.82
CA LEU A 156 -18.74 -16.47 7.97
C LEU A 156 -20.21 -16.88 7.79
N TYR A 157 -21.00 -16.06 7.11
CA TYR A 157 -22.40 -16.40 6.78
C TYR A 157 -22.50 -17.66 5.91
N ASN A 158 -21.49 -17.95 5.09
CA ASN A 158 -21.35 -19.16 4.32
C ASN A 158 -20.71 -20.32 5.11
N ASP A 159 -20.74 -20.27 6.45
CA ASP A 159 -20.23 -21.29 7.37
C ASP A 159 -18.74 -21.59 7.19
N ALA A 160 -17.93 -20.56 6.90
CA ALA A 160 -16.48 -20.68 6.77
C ALA A 160 -15.84 -21.21 8.07
N ARG A 161 -14.97 -22.20 7.94
CA ARG A 161 -14.13 -22.76 9.01
C ARG A 161 -12.66 -22.47 8.79
N ILE A 162 -12.30 -22.17 7.56
CA ILE A 162 -10.99 -21.68 7.13
C ILE A 162 -11.24 -20.31 6.49
N LEU A 163 -10.58 -19.27 6.97
CA LEU A 163 -10.70 -17.93 6.41
C LEU A 163 -9.36 -17.47 5.86
N ILE A 164 -9.35 -17.10 4.60
CA ILE A 164 -8.21 -16.52 3.90
C ILE A 164 -8.41 -15.01 3.86
N LEU A 165 -7.39 -14.23 4.25
CA LEU A 165 -7.39 -12.77 4.21
C LEU A 165 -6.19 -12.30 3.38
N ASP A 166 -6.45 -11.65 2.26
CA ASP A 166 -5.40 -11.11 1.37
C ASP A 166 -5.20 -9.62 1.66
N GLU A 167 -4.06 -9.28 2.32
CA GLU A 167 -3.70 -7.93 2.77
C GLU A 167 -4.83 -7.18 3.49
N PRO A 168 -5.37 -7.72 4.60
CA PRO A 168 -6.61 -7.21 5.20
C PRO A 168 -6.48 -5.80 5.79
N THR A 169 -5.28 -5.25 5.92
CA THR A 169 -5.02 -3.94 6.55
C THR A 169 -4.50 -2.89 5.57
N ALA A 170 -4.50 -3.19 4.27
CA ALA A 170 -3.93 -2.29 3.26
C ALA A 170 -4.58 -0.90 3.21
N VAL A 171 -5.84 -0.78 3.64
CA VAL A 171 -6.65 0.44 3.60
C VAL A 171 -7.14 0.90 4.98
N LEU A 172 -6.67 0.25 6.05
CA LEU A 172 -7.04 0.54 7.44
C LEU A 172 -6.02 1.46 8.11
N THR A 173 -6.50 2.27 9.04
CA THR A 173 -5.64 2.94 10.02
C THR A 173 -5.00 1.93 10.96
N GLN A 174 -3.92 2.30 11.64
CA GLN A 174 -3.23 1.40 12.58
C GLN A 174 -4.18 0.92 13.70
N ILE A 175 -5.00 1.81 14.25
CA ILE A 175 -5.97 1.47 15.31
C ILE A 175 -7.02 0.46 14.81
N GLU A 176 -7.51 0.64 13.58
CA GLU A 176 -8.44 -0.30 12.96
C GLU A 176 -7.79 -1.65 12.68
N ALA A 177 -6.53 -1.67 12.24
CA ALA A 177 -5.76 -2.89 12.01
C ALA A 177 -5.55 -3.68 13.31
N GLU A 178 -5.15 -3.03 14.40
CA GLU A 178 -5.00 -3.65 15.72
C GLU A 178 -6.31 -4.26 16.22
N LYS A 179 -7.42 -3.54 16.05
CA LYS A 179 -8.75 -4.04 16.40
C LYS A 179 -9.18 -5.24 15.56
N LEU A 180 -8.88 -5.21 14.26
CA LEU A 180 -9.14 -6.33 13.36
C LEU A 180 -8.39 -7.59 13.82
N PHE A 181 -7.08 -7.48 14.03
CA PHE A 181 -6.26 -8.63 14.45
C PHE A 181 -6.64 -9.17 15.83
N SER A 182 -7.01 -8.29 16.77
CA SER A 182 -7.59 -8.72 18.06
C SER A 182 -8.85 -9.57 17.85
N THR A 183 -9.73 -9.15 16.94
CA THR A 183 -10.95 -9.89 16.59
C THR A 183 -10.62 -11.23 15.92
N LEU A 184 -9.65 -11.27 14.98
CA LEU A 184 -9.21 -12.50 14.32
C LEU A 184 -8.65 -13.51 15.32
N LYS A 185 -7.87 -13.08 16.30
CA LYS A 185 -7.40 -13.95 17.41
C LYS A 185 -8.53 -14.54 18.21
N GLN A 186 -9.54 -13.74 18.53
CA GLN A 186 -10.74 -14.24 19.24
C GLN A 186 -11.49 -15.28 18.40
N MET A 187 -11.59 -15.09 17.10
CA MET A 187 -12.19 -16.06 16.18
C MET A 187 -11.41 -17.37 16.13
N ALA A 188 -10.06 -17.27 16.06
CA ALA A 188 -9.19 -18.46 16.07
C ALA A 188 -9.34 -19.25 17.38
N ALA A 189 -9.41 -18.57 18.52
CA ALA A 189 -9.68 -19.19 19.83
C ALA A 189 -11.05 -19.89 19.88
N GLN A 190 -12.01 -19.47 19.04
CA GLN A 190 -13.32 -20.14 18.87
C GLN A 190 -13.30 -21.27 17.82
N GLY A 191 -12.13 -21.60 17.28
CA GLY A 191 -11.89 -22.73 16.36
C GLY A 191 -11.94 -22.41 14.88
N LEU A 192 -11.99 -21.12 14.47
CA LEU A 192 -11.80 -20.69 13.09
C LEU A 192 -10.30 -20.77 12.76
N SER A 193 -9.94 -21.38 11.63
CA SER A 193 -8.55 -21.46 11.18
C SER A 193 -8.29 -20.35 10.16
N LEU A 194 -7.14 -19.68 10.24
CA LEU A 194 -6.87 -18.46 9.49
C LEU A 194 -5.57 -18.56 8.68
N ILE A 195 -5.62 -18.13 7.43
CA ILE A 195 -4.42 -17.81 6.64
C ILE A 195 -4.52 -16.34 6.26
N PHE A 196 -3.55 -15.53 6.62
CA PHE A 196 -3.53 -14.15 6.15
C PHE A 196 -2.23 -13.81 5.44
N ILE A 197 -2.34 -13.03 4.38
CA ILE A 197 -1.22 -12.47 3.65
C ILE A 197 -1.01 -11.06 4.18
N SER A 198 0.22 -10.75 4.58
CA SER A 198 0.65 -9.38 4.88
C SER A 198 2.13 -9.22 4.53
N HIS A 199 2.54 -8.01 4.23
CA HIS A 199 3.93 -7.62 4.11
C HIS A 199 4.40 -6.79 5.31
N LYS A 200 3.50 -6.46 6.24
CA LYS A 200 3.80 -5.72 7.47
C LYS A 200 4.21 -6.67 8.58
N LEU A 201 5.50 -6.73 8.87
CA LEU A 201 6.08 -7.68 9.82
C LEU A 201 5.55 -7.49 11.25
N ASP A 202 5.18 -6.25 11.64
CA ASP A 202 4.57 -5.97 12.94
C ASP A 202 3.24 -6.69 13.14
N GLU A 203 2.38 -6.66 12.13
CA GLU A 203 1.09 -7.34 12.14
C GLU A 203 1.26 -8.85 12.23
N VAL A 204 2.24 -9.38 11.49
CA VAL A 204 2.54 -10.80 11.46
C VAL A 204 3.06 -11.29 12.81
N MET A 205 4.07 -10.60 13.36
CA MET A 205 4.65 -10.94 14.68
C MET A 205 3.63 -10.84 15.82
N ALA A 206 2.71 -9.87 15.72
CA ALA A 206 1.69 -9.67 16.74
C ALA A 206 0.55 -10.71 16.67
N THR A 207 0.32 -11.35 15.52
CA THR A 207 -0.95 -12.09 15.29
C THR A 207 -0.77 -13.56 14.96
N ALA A 208 0.25 -13.93 14.19
CA ALA A 208 0.43 -15.31 13.72
C ALA A 208 0.92 -16.26 14.83
N ASP A 209 0.49 -17.51 14.75
CA ASP A 209 1.11 -18.61 15.48
C ASP A 209 2.33 -19.13 14.71
N ARG A 210 2.16 -19.33 13.40
CA ARG A 210 3.19 -19.81 12.48
C ARG A 210 3.26 -18.94 11.23
N ILE A 211 4.46 -18.81 10.71
CA ILE A 211 4.80 -17.96 9.58
C ILE A 211 5.41 -18.84 8.48
N VAL A 212 4.88 -18.73 7.28
CA VAL A 212 5.39 -19.41 6.07
C VAL A 212 5.88 -18.33 5.11
N VAL A 213 7.16 -18.39 4.76
CA VAL A 213 7.78 -17.43 3.84
C VAL A 213 7.88 -18.02 2.45
N LEU A 214 7.25 -17.37 1.47
CA LEU A 214 7.38 -17.70 0.04
C LEU A 214 8.42 -16.80 -0.62
N ARG A 215 9.27 -17.40 -1.44
CA ARG A 215 10.23 -16.68 -2.29
C ARG A 215 10.41 -17.39 -3.63
N GLY A 216 10.25 -16.63 -4.75
CA GLY A 216 10.39 -17.19 -6.08
C GLY A 216 9.47 -18.39 -6.37
N GLY A 217 8.24 -18.38 -5.82
CA GLY A 217 7.27 -19.45 -5.99
C GLY A 217 7.47 -20.67 -5.11
N LYS A 218 8.41 -20.68 -4.17
CA LYS A 218 8.74 -21.79 -3.27
C LYS A 218 8.59 -21.41 -1.81
N VAL A 219 8.37 -22.39 -0.94
CA VAL A 219 8.50 -22.20 0.51
C VAL A 219 9.97 -22.06 0.85
N ALA A 220 10.38 -20.86 1.24
CA ALA A 220 11.75 -20.55 1.64
C ALA A 220 12.02 -20.93 3.09
N ALA A 221 11.03 -20.75 3.97
CA ALA A 221 11.13 -21.11 5.38
C ALA A 221 9.74 -21.21 6.04
N GLU A 222 9.71 -21.97 7.15
CA GLU A 222 8.60 -21.95 8.11
C GLU A 222 9.17 -21.61 9.50
N ARG A 223 8.47 -20.77 10.26
CA ARG A 223 8.86 -20.33 11.61
C ARG A 223 7.66 -20.26 12.54
N GLN A 224 7.89 -20.57 13.81
CA GLN A 224 6.95 -20.19 14.87
C GLN A 224 7.12 -18.69 15.13
N ALA A 225 6.04 -17.93 15.23
CA ALA A 225 6.11 -16.48 15.45
C ALA A 225 6.86 -16.13 16.75
N SER A 226 6.74 -16.97 17.77
CA SER A 226 7.44 -16.81 19.07
C SER A 226 8.95 -17.08 19.03
N GLN A 227 9.47 -17.65 17.94
CA GLN A 227 10.87 -18.09 17.80
C GLN A 227 11.64 -17.37 16.70
N THR A 228 11.10 -16.31 16.14
CA THR A 228 11.72 -15.55 15.05
C THR A 228 11.71 -14.05 15.35
N THR A 229 12.39 -13.27 14.52
CA THR A 229 12.45 -11.82 14.62
C THR A 229 12.08 -11.17 13.29
N LYS A 230 11.66 -9.89 13.32
CA LYS A 230 11.37 -9.11 12.11
C LYS A 230 12.57 -9.10 11.15
N GLY A 231 13.79 -8.96 11.68
CA GLY A 231 15.02 -8.96 10.88
C GLY A 231 15.26 -10.28 10.15
N GLU A 232 15.05 -11.42 10.83
CA GLU A 232 15.16 -12.74 10.22
C GLU A 232 14.09 -12.95 9.13
N LEU A 233 12.85 -12.54 9.42
CA LEU A 233 11.76 -12.65 8.43
C LEU A 233 12.02 -11.81 7.18
N ALA A 234 12.48 -10.56 7.35
CA ALA A 234 12.85 -9.71 6.22
C ALA A 234 13.97 -10.34 5.38
N GLU A 235 15.00 -10.91 6.02
CA GLU A 235 16.09 -11.62 5.35
C GLU A 235 15.59 -12.85 4.58
N LEU A 236 14.70 -13.65 5.18
CA LEU A 236 14.10 -14.83 4.53
C LEU A 236 13.24 -14.47 3.33
N MET A 237 12.51 -13.33 3.39
CA MET A 237 11.67 -12.84 2.29
C MET A 237 12.52 -12.42 1.10
N VAL A 238 13.56 -11.62 1.32
CA VAL A 238 14.41 -11.03 0.27
C VAL A 238 15.53 -11.97 -0.17
N GLY A 239 16.02 -12.81 0.74
CA GLY A 239 17.09 -13.79 0.48
C GLY A 239 18.50 -13.29 0.80
N HIS A 240 18.63 -12.06 1.22
CA HIS A 240 19.85 -11.45 1.73
C HIS A 240 19.48 -10.41 2.80
N ARG A 241 20.44 -10.06 3.64
CA ARG A 241 20.19 -9.10 4.71
C ARG A 241 19.81 -7.74 4.14
N VAL A 242 18.59 -7.31 4.42
CA VAL A 242 18.12 -5.97 4.06
C VAL A 242 18.56 -5.03 5.16
N THR A 243 19.48 -4.13 4.85
CA THR A 243 19.82 -3.03 5.76
C THR A 243 19.04 -1.82 5.29
N ARG A 244 18.06 -1.36 6.07
CA ARG A 244 17.42 -0.08 5.78
C ARG A 244 18.47 1.01 5.87
N PRO A 245 18.59 1.87 4.85
CA PRO A 245 19.53 2.98 4.90
C PRO A 245 19.12 3.94 6.02
N THR A 246 20.11 4.41 6.78
CA THR A 246 19.91 5.36 7.85
C THR A 246 20.25 6.76 7.37
N ARG A 247 19.49 7.74 7.81
CA ARG A 247 19.75 9.15 7.56
C ARG A 247 21.03 9.58 8.30
N GLU A 248 21.96 10.12 7.56
CA GLU A 248 23.15 10.77 8.12
C GLU A 248 22.86 12.23 8.47
N LYS A 249 23.49 12.76 9.52
CA LYS A 249 23.40 14.19 9.81
C LYS A 249 24.05 14.99 8.69
N SER A 250 23.36 16.00 8.19
CA SER A 250 23.90 16.93 7.18
C SER A 250 23.60 18.37 7.60
N THR A 251 24.36 19.29 7.04
CA THR A 251 24.08 20.73 7.17
C THR A 251 23.28 21.16 5.95
N PRO A 252 21.99 21.50 6.10
CA PRO A 252 21.18 21.94 4.98
C PRO A 252 21.74 23.22 4.35
N GLY A 253 21.63 23.31 3.01
CA GLY A 253 22.03 24.47 2.22
C GLY A 253 21.00 25.59 2.23
N ALA A 254 20.98 26.40 1.15
CA ALA A 254 20.01 27.47 0.94
C ALA A 254 18.58 26.91 0.75
N ILE A 255 17.58 27.78 0.97
CA ILE A 255 16.18 27.44 0.73
C ILE A 255 15.99 27.21 -0.78
N ALA A 256 15.49 26.03 -1.14
CA ALA A 256 15.20 25.67 -2.52
C ALA A 256 13.71 25.83 -2.87
N LEU A 257 12.84 25.51 -1.92
CA LEU A 257 11.38 25.62 -2.06
C LEU A 257 10.82 26.33 -0.82
N GLU A 258 10.00 27.36 -1.01
CA GLU A 258 9.29 28.02 0.07
C GLU A 258 7.84 28.27 -0.33
N ALA A 259 6.92 27.91 0.53
CA ALA A 259 5.50 28.19 0.43
C ALA A 259 5.11 29.19 1.52
N ARG A 260 4.45 30.28 1.16
CA ARG A 260 3.98 31.32 2.08
C ARG A 260 2.48 31.48 1.99
N ASN A 261 1.76 31.14 3.05
CA ASN A 261 0.31 31.30 3.19
C ASN A 261 -0.50 30.70 2.02
N ILE A 262 -0.08 29.56 1.49
CA ILE A 262 -0.77 28.88 0.40
C ILE A 262 -2.17 28.46 0.84
N THR A 263 -3.16 28.90 0.08
CA THR A 263 -4.57 28.53 0.27
C THR A 263 -5.10 27.91 -1.01
N LEU A 264 -5.90 26.84 -0.85
CA LEU A 264 -6.62 26.21 -1.96
C LEU A 264 -8.09 26.05 -1.59
N LYS A 265 -8.97 26.61 -2.43
CA LYS A 265 -10.43 26.39 -2.39
C LYS A 265 -10.84 25.50 -3.57
N SER A 266 -11.55 24.44 -3.30
CA SER A 266 -12.09 23.53 -4.31
C SER A 266 -13.51 23.13 -3.95
N GLY A 267 -14.47 23.26 -4.88
CA GLY A 267 -15.87 22.95 -4.64
C GLY A 267 -16.51 23.75 -3.48
N GLY A 268 -16.08 24.99 -3.25
CA GLY A 268 -16.58 25.83 -2.14
C GLY A 268 -15.96 25.49 -0.77
N VAL A 269 -15.11 24.46 -0.68
CA VAL A 269 -14.43 24.04 0.55
C VAL A 269 -12.98 24.47 0.52
N GLU A 270 -12.49 25.03 1.61
CA GLU A 270 -11.08 25.39 1.79
C GLU A 270 -10.27 24.14 2.18
N ARG A 271 -9.53 23.60 1.20
CA ARG A 271 -8.75 22.36 1.32
C ARG A 271 -7.38 22.58 1.94
N LEU A 272 -6.74 23.72 1.63
CA LEU A 272 -5.50 24.18 2.26
C LEU A 272 -5.72 25.56 2.83
N LYS A 273 -5.24 25.81 4.04
CA LYS A 273 -5.54 26.99 4.85
C LYS A 273 -4.25 27.68 5.31
N LYS A 274 -3.76 28.65 4.51
CA LYS A 274 -2.55 29.45 4.81
C LYS A 274 -1.34 28.58 5.15
N ILE A 275 -1.07 27.55 4.36
CA ILE A 275 0.07 26.65 4.55
C ILE A 275 1.37 27.40 4.30
N SER A 276 2.31 27.29 5.25
CA SER A 276 3.65 27.87 5.14
C SER A 276 4.69 26.84 5.56
N PHE A 277 5.69 26.62 4.70
CA PHE A 277 6.84 25.76 4.95
C PHE A 277 7.99 26.13 4.03
N HIS A 278 9.19 25.62 4.32
CA HIS A 278 10.33 25.70 3.41
C HIS A 278 11.13 24.40 3.44
N VAL A 279 11.82 24.11 2.34
CA VAL A 279 12.73 22.98 2.19
C VAL A 279 14.07 23.50 1.69
N ARG A 280 15.16 23.07 2.32
CA ARG A 280 16.52 23.49 1.98
C ARG A 280 17.20 22.45 1.08
N ALA A 281 18.18 22.87 0.32
CA ALA A 281 19.04 21.97 -0.43
C ALA A 281 19.71 20.95 0.50
N GLY A 282 19.66 19.67 0.17
CA GLY A 282 20.19 18.57 0.99
C GLY A 282 19.41 18.31 2.27
N GLU A 283 18.13 18.69 2.32
CA GLU A 283 17.20 18.45 3.41
C GLU A 283 16.02 17.62 2.95
N VAL A 284 15.50 16.77 3.83
CA VAL A 284 14.19 16.11 3.70
C VAL A 284 13.22 16.72 4.70
N LEU A 285 12.20 17.42 4.22
CA LEU A 285 11.05 17.83 5.02
C LEU A 285 9.94 16.76 4.88
N GLY A 286 9.59 16.11 5.97
CA GLY A 286 8.47 15.18 6.04
C GLY A 286 7.17 15.89 6.35
N ILE A 287 6.12 15.63 5.58
CA ILE A 287 4.73 16.02 5.89
C ILE A 287 3.92 14.77 6.15
N ILE A 288 3.46 14.61 7.40
CA ILE A 288 2.62 13.51 7.85
C ILE A 288 1.16 13.94 7.94
N GLY A 289 0.24 12.99 7.86
CA GLY A 289 -1.19 13.25 8.07
C GLY A 289 -2.05 12.06 7.62
N VAL A 290 -3.27 11.98 8.14
CA VAL A 290 -4.25 11.00 7.68
C VAL A 290 -4.79 11.42 6.31
N SER A 291 -5.06 10.46 5.44
CA SER A 291 -5.59 10.72 4.08
C SER A 291 -6.77 11.69 4.09
N GLY A 292 -6.81 12.60 3.12
CA GLY A 292 -7.88 13.60 3.00
C GLY A 292 -7.65 14.93 3.75
N ASN A 293 -6.55 15.07 4.50
CA ASN A 293 -6.24 16.29 5.24
C ASN A 293 -5.59 17.42 4.39
N GLY A 294 -5.38 17.21 3.09
CA GLY A 294 -4.82 18.22 2.17
C GLY A 294 -3.49 17.83 1.52
N GLN A 295 -2.90 16.68 1.86
CA GLN A 295 -1.63 16.20 1.30
C GLN A 295 -1.65 16.12 -0.22
N ALA A 296 -2.68 15.46 -0.78
CA ALA A 296 -2.86 15.32 -2.22
C ALA A 296 -2.99 16.69 -2.91
N ASN A 297 -3.72 17.62 -2.29
CA ASN A 297 -3.89 18.98 -2.79
C ASN A 297 -2.57 19.77 -2.81
N LEU A 298 -1.76 19.62 -1.76
CA LEU A 298 -0.43 20.20 -1.72
C LEU A 298 0.46 19.63 -2.84
N GLY A 299 0.47 18.31 -2.99
CA GLY A 299 1.18 17.63 -4.08
C GLY A 299 0.74 18.12 -5.47
N GLN A 300 -0.57 18.34 -5.68
CA GLN A 300 -1.12 18.86 -6.94
C GLN A 300 -0.63 20.29 -7.26
N ILE A 301 -0.63 21.20 -6.27
CA ILE A 301 -0.13 22.57 -6.47
C ILE A 301 1.36 22.55 -6.85
N LEU A 302 2.16 21.79 -6.10
CA LEU A 302 3.61 21.75 -6.30
C LEU A 302 4.01 21.01 -7.59
N SER A 303 3.14 20.16 -8.12
CA SER A 303 3.33 19.46 -9.39
C SER A 303 2.70 20.19 -10.59
N GLY A 304 2.12 21.36 -10.40
CA GLY A 304 1.52 22.16 -11.48
C GLY A 304 0.21 21.58 -12.04
N THR A 305 -0.46 20.66 -11.30
CA THR A 305 -1.75 20.07 -11.72
C THR A 305 -2.96 20.75 -11.09
N ALA A 306 -2.73 21.66 -10.12
CA ALA A 306 -3.75 22.54 -9.54
C ALA A 306 -3.15 23.91 -9.21
N ASN A 307 -3.96 24.97 -9.38
CA ASN A 307 -3.55 26.33 -9.03
C ASN A 307 -3.97 26.66 -7.60
N ARG A 308 -3.11 27.35 -6.86
CA ARG A 308 -3.43 27.89 -5.55
C ARG A 308 -4.46 29.03 -5.67
N THR A 309 -5.31 29.19 -4.66
CA THR A 309 -6.26 30.33 -4.62
C THR A 309 -5.58 31.60 -4.16
N SER A 310 -4.61 31.50 -3.24
CA SER A 310 -3.81 32.64 -2.73
C SER A 310 -2.52 32.15 -2.10
N GLY A 311 -1.62 33.07 -1.75
CA GLY A 311 -0.31 32.81 -1.19
C GLY A 311 0.79 32.87 -2.25
N GLU A 312 2.03 32.71 -1.82
CA GLU A 312 3.21 32.79 -2.67
C GLU A 312 4.00 31.50 -2.64
N LEU A 313 4.53 31.11 -3.80
CA LEU A 313 5.48 30.00 -3.95
C LEU A 313 6.80 30.58 -4.46
N LEU A 314 7.90 30.25 -3.80
CA LEU A 314 9.23 30.68 -4.20
C LEU A 314 10.09 29.45 -4.50
N LEU A 315 10.79 29.51 -5.62
CA LEU A 315 11.83 28.54 -6.00
C LEU A 315 13.18 29.26 -6.01
N PHE A 316 14.11 28.82 -5.16
CA PHE A 316 15.44 29.44 -5.03
C PHE A 316 15.37 30.97 -4.79
N ASP A 317 14.56 31.37 -3.80
CA ASP A 317 14.26 32.74 -3.41
C ASP A 317 13.59 33.62 -4.50
N LYS A 318 13.15 33.01 -5.60
CA LYS A 318 12.42 33.73 -6.67
C LYS A 318 10.94 33.38 -6.62
N PRO A 319 10.05 34.37 -6.52
CA PRO A 319 8.62 34.12 -6.57
C PRO A 319 8.24 33.57 -7.95
N VAL A 320 7.40 32.52 -7.95
CA VAL A 320 6.86 31.91 -9.16
C VAL A 320 5.35 32.07 -9.20
N GLY A 321 4.82 32.32 -10.40
CA GLY A 321 3.39 32.35 -10.66
C GLY A 321 2.73 30.99 -10.47
N ASP A 322 1.56 30.82 -11.09
CA ASP A 322 0.97 29.49 -11.20
C ASP A 322 1.84 28.64 -12.15
N LEU A 323 2.33 27.53 -11.62
CA LEU A 323 3.15 26.59 -12.37
C LEU A 323 2.23 25.62 -13.10
N ASP A 324 2.45 25.44 -14.40
CA ASP A 324 1.97 24.25 -15.10
C ASP A 324 3.00 23.12 -15.02
N VAL A 325 2.63 21.94 -15.49
CA VAL A 325 3.49 20.75 -15.42
C VAL A 325 4.81 20.96 -16.16
N ALA A 326 4.82 21.68 -17.29
CA ALA A 326 6.02 21.93 -18.06
C ALA A 326 6.97 22.87 -17.29
N ALA A 327 6.46 23.94 -16.70
CA ALA A 327 7.23 24.86 -15.87
C ALA A 327 7.85 24.16 -14.64
N VAL A 328 7.13 23.23 -14.02
CA VAL A 328 7.64 22.42 -12.89
C VAL A 328 8.83 21.58 -13.34
N ILE A 329 8.74 20.92 -14.49
CA ILE A 329 9.82 20.08 -15.04
C ILE A 329 11.04 20.97 -15.40
N ASP A 330 10.81 22.08 -16.09
CA ASP A 330 11.86 23.03 -16.50
C ASP A 330 12.58 23.68 -15.30
N ALA A 331 11.88 23.86 -14.18
CA ALA A 331 12.46 24.32 -12.91
C ALA A 331 13.35 23.26 -12.23
N GLY A 332 13.43 22.05 -12.76
CA GLY A 332 14.21 20.96 -12.20
C GLY A 332 13.56 20.31 -10.97
N ILE A 333 12.24 20.27 -10.94
CA ILE A 333 11.46 19.60 -9.90
C ILE A 333 11.11 18.21 -10.38
N GLY A 334 11.60 17.18 -9.68
CA GLY A 334 11.20 15.78 -9.86
C GLY A 334 9.96 15.45 -9.03
N ARG A 335 9.14 14.51 -9.50
CA ARG A 335 7.89 14.13 -8.85
C ARG A 335 7.73 12.62 -8.77
N ILE A 336 7.47 12.12 -7.58
CA ILE A 336 6.99 10.76 -7.32
C ILE A 336 5.56 10.85 -6.83
N PRO A 337 4.55 10.47 -7.64
CA PRO A 337 3.15 10.59 -7.27
C PRO A 337 2.72 9.50 -6.30
N GLU A 338 1.63 9.75 -5.55
CA GLU A 338 1.04 8.80 -4.62
C GLU A 338 0.52 7.53 -5.32
N ASP A 339 -0.19 7.69 -6.42
CA ASP A 339 -0.70 6.58 -7.23
C ASP A 339 0.17 6.37 -8.48
N ARG A 340 1.08 5.39 -8.38
CA ARG A 340 2.00 5.03 -9.46
C ARG A 340 1.31 4.52 -10.72
N ASN A 341 0.12 3.91 -10.58
CA ASN A 341 -0.61 3.32 -11.71
C ASN A 341 -1.46 4.35 -12.46
N ARG A 342 -2.00 5.34 -11.74
CA ARG A 342 -2.85 6.39 -12.32
C ARG A 342 -2.03 7.60 -12.79
N ASP A 343 -1.09 8.04 -11.93
CA ASP A 343 -0.41 9.32 -12.10
C ASP A 343 1.11 9.15 -12.36
N GLY A 344 1.65 7.95 -12.12
CA GLY A 344 3.10 7.70 -12.21
C GLY A 344 3.55 7.15 -13.56
N ALA A 345 2.80 6.24 -14.15
CA ALA A 345 3.15 5.63 -15.44
C ALA A 345 1.91 5.23 -16.22
N ILE A 346 2.00 5.24 -17.54
CA ILE A 346 0.95 4.76 -18.45
C ILE A 346 1.22 3.29 -18.74
N GLY A 347 0.41 2.40 -18.18
CA GLY A 347 0.61 0.95 -18.21
C GLY A 347 0.70 0.35 -19.61
N GLU A 348 -0.04 0.89 -20.58
CA GLU A 348 -0.03 0.41 -21.97
C GLU A 348 1.20 0.85 -22.76
N MET A 349 1.91 1.88 -22.33
CA MET A 349 3.16 2.33 -22.92
C MET A 349 4.33 1.40 -22.55
N ALA A 350 5.32 1.33 -23.41
CA ALA A 350 6.58 0.67 -23.12
C ALA A 350 7.39 1.42 -22.06
N ILE A 351 8.35 0.74 -21.43
CA ILE A 351 9.24 1.35 -20.43
C ILE A 351 9.94 2.57 -21.00
N TRP A 352 10.46 2.49 -22.24
CA TRP A 352 11.16 3.62 -22.87
C TRP A 352 10.23 4.83 -23.09
N GLU A 353 8.98 4.61 -23.47
CA GLU A 353 8.00 5.69 -23.66
C GLU A 353 7.70 6.39 -22.33
N ASN A 354 7.49 5.62 -21.26
CA ASN A 354 7.31 6.18 -19.91
C ASN A 354 8.57 6.88 -19.40
N ALA A 355 9.76 6.41 -19.74
CA ALA A 355 11.01 7.02 -19.32
C ALA A 355 11.17 8.45 -19.85
N VAL A 356 10.81 8.70 -21.13
CA VAL A 356 10.96 10.01 -21.76
C VAL A 356 9.71 10.89 -21.69
N LEU A 357 8.58 10.39 -21.19
CA LEU A 357 7.26 11.04 -21.27
C LEU A 357 7.24 12.46 -20.72
N GLU A 358 7.89 12.69 -19.58
CA GLU A 358 7.92 14.01 -18.93
C GLU A 358 8.91 14.98 -19.62
N ARG A 359 9.77 14.49 -20.52
CA ARG A 359 10.83 15.26 -21.19
C ARG A 359 10.89 15.02 -22.69
N LEU A 360 9.73 14.88 -23.32
CA LEU A 360 9.62 14.60 -24.75
C LEU A 360 10.39 15.58 -25.63
N SER A 361 10.45 16.86 -25.25
CA SER A 361 11.22 17.88 -25.98
C SER A 361 12.70 17.54 -26.09
N SER A 362 13.32 17.02 -25.03
CA SER A 362 14.73 16.62 -25.00
C SER A 362 15.02 15.40 -25.86
N TYR A 363 14.01 14.56 -26.09
CA TYR A 363 14.10 13.34 -26.90
C TYR A 363 13.39 13.45 -28.25
N SER A 364 13.14 14.68 -28.73
CA SER A 364 12.46 14.93 -29.99
C SER A 364 13.37 15.72 -30.96
N LYS A 365 13.39 15.31 -32.21
CA LYS A 365 14.07 16.03 -33.30
C LYS A 365 13.04 16.36 -34.39
N ARG A 366 12.90 17.64 -34.72
CA ARG A 366 11.96 18.11 -35.78
C ARG A 366 10.51 17.65 -35.54
N GLY A 367 10.06 17.59 -34.30
CA GLY A 367 8.70 17.18 -33.92
C GLY A 367 8.47 15.67 -33.87
N LEU A 368 9.47 14.85 -34.10
CA LEU A 368 9.41 13.38 -33.98
C LEU A 368 10.24 12.91 -32.80
N VAL A 369 9.70 11.98 -32.04
CA VAL A 369 10.43 11.38 -30.90
C VAL A 369 11.57 10.48 -31.42
N ASP A 370 12.79 10.72 -30.95
CA ASP A 370 13.94 9.89 -31.22
C ASP A 370 13.88 8.61 -30.39
N LYS A 371 13.28 7.56 -30.97
CA LYS A 371 13.13 6.25 -30.33
C LYS A 371 14.48 5.66 -29.88
N GLY A 372 15.54 5.86 -30.66
CA GLY A 372 16.86 5.35 -30.31
C GLY A 372 17.41 5.97 -29.05
N ALA A 373 17.34 7.30 -28.93
CA ALA A 373 17.74 8.04 -27.73
C ALA A 373 16.85 7.68 -26.53
N GLY A 374 15.54 7.55 -26.75
CA GLY A 374 14.60 7.15 -25.68
C GLY A 374 14.86 5.75 -25.15
N MET A 375 15.17 4.79 -26.04
CA MET A 375 15.53 3.42 -25.62
C MET A 375 16.86 3.37 -24.87
N ALA A 376 17.86 4.15 -25.29
CA ALA A 376 19.13 4.24 -24.59
C ALA A 376 18.95 4.78 -23.17
N PHE A 377 18.21 5.88 -23.03
CA PHE A 377 17.87 6.46 -21.71
C PHE A 377 17.11 5.48 -20.82
N ALA A 378 16.13 4.76 -21.37
CA ALA A 378 15.41 3.74 -20.61
C ALA A 378 16.33 2.61 -20.14
N GLN A 379 17.32 2.22 -20.96
CA GLN A 379 18.29 1.20 -20.59
C GLN A 379 19.19 1.67 -19.44
N GLU A 380 19.64 2.92 -19.46
CA GLU A 380 20.39 3.54 -18.36
C GLU A 380 19.58 3.53 -17.05
N ILE A 381 18.29 3.89 -17.11
CA ILE A 381 17.42 3.81 -15.93
C ILE A 381 17.26 2.36 -15.44
N ILE A 382 17.03 1.40 -16.35
CA ILE A 382 16.87 -0.02 -16.01
C ILE A 382 18.11 -0.51 -15.24
N GLU A 383 19.30 -0.20 -15.72
CA GLU A 383 20.57 -0.62 -15.11
C GLU A 383 20.85 0.14 -13.80
N ALA A 384 20.76 1.47 -13.80
CA ALA A 384 21.09 2.31 -12.65
C ALA A 384 20.15 2.10 -11.46
N PHE A 385 18.86 1.77 -11.72
CA PHE A 385 17.84 1.60 -10.68
C PHE A 385 17.43 0.14 -10.48
N ASP A 386 18.10 -0.82 -11.12
CA ASP A 386 17.81 -2.25 -11.01
C ASP A 386 16.34 -2.55 -11.28
N VAL A 387 15.79 -2.05 -12.39
CA VAL A 387 14.41 -2.33 -12.81
C VAL A 387 14.37 -3.71 -13.44
N ARG A 388 13.69 -4.64 -12.77
CA ARG A 388 13.60 -6.04 -13.20
C ARG A 388 12.23 -6.34 -13.80
N GLY A 389 12.14 -7.45 -14.57
CA GLY A 389 10.87 -7.93 -15.12
C GLY A 389 10.56 -7.45 -16.53
N GLY A 390 11.51 -6.79 -17.19
CA GLY A 390 11.37 -6.35 -18.58
C GLY A 390 12.60 -5.66 -19.14
N ASN A 391 12.51 -5.27 -20.40
CA ASN A 391 13.48 -4.45 -21.12
C ASN A 391 12.78 -3.18 -21.63
N ALA A 392 13.50 -2.29 -22.30
CA ALA A 392 12.98 -1.00 -22.75
C ALA A 392 11.67 -1.07 -23.56
N VAL A 393 11.43 -2.16 -24.30
CA VAL A 393 10.19 -2.33 -25.12
C VAL A 393 9.07 -3.06 -24.38
N THR A 394 9.29 -3.51 -23.16
CA THR A 394 8.25 -4.18 -22.35
C THR A 394 7.17 -3.18 -21.93
N ARG A 395 5.88 -3.58 -22.02
CA ARG A 395 4.78 -2.74 -21.51
C ARG A 395 4.88 -2.58 -20.00
N THR A 396 4.78 -1.34 -19.52
CA THR A 396 5.01 -0.98 -18.12
C THR A 396 4.03 -1.68 -17.14
N ARG A 397 2.81 -1.98 -17.57
CA ARG A 397 1.84 -2.73 -16.78
C ARG A 397 2.27 -4.17 -16.40
N LEU A 398 3.27 -4.71 -17.09
CA LEU A 398 3.82 -6.04 -16.79
C LEU A 398 4.88 -6.01 -15.68
N LEU A 399 5.32 -4.83 -15.26
CA LEU A 399 6.23 -4.68 -14.12
C LEU A 399 5.49 -4.94 -12.80
N SER A 400 6.21 -5.50 -11.82
CA SER A 400 5.73 -5.49 -10.45
C SER A 400 5.67 -4.06 -9.90
N GLY A 401 4.85 -3.83 -8.84
CA GLY A 401 4.74 -2.52 -8.22
C GLY A 401 6.07 -1.91 -7.81
N GLY A 402 6.99 -2.72 -7.26
CA GLY A 402 8.34 -2.27 -6.89
C GLY A 402 9.19 -1.88 -8.10
N ASN A 403 9.12 -2.63 -9.20
CA ASN A 403 9.87 -2.30 -10.41
C ASN A 403 9.29 -1.08 -11.14
N MET A 404 7.97 -0.92 -11.13
CA MET A 404 7.33 0.31 -11.63
C MET A 404 7.77 1.53 -10.82
N GLN A 405 7.83 1.40 -9.49
CA GLN A 405 8.32 2.47 -8.61
C GLN A 405 9.79 2.82 -8.88
N LYS A 406 10.65 1.82 -9.09
CA LYS A 406 12.04 2.02 -9.48
C LYS A 406 12.17 2.76 -10.84
N LEU A 407 11.30 2.46 -11.81
CA LEU A 407 11.23 3.18 -13.08
C LEU A 407 10.85 4.65 -12.88
N ILE A 408 9.80 4.93 -12.09
CA ILE A 408 9.34 6.29 -11.78
C ILE A 408 10.43 7.08 -11.05
N LEU A 409 11.08 6.46 -10.04
CA LEU A 409 12.24 7.04 -9.35
C LEU A 409 13.39 7.32 -10.33
N GLY A 410 13.74 6.34 -11.16
CA GLY A 410 14.82 6.46 -12.14
C GLY A 410 14.61 7.61 -13.09
N ARG A 411 13.41 7.72 -13.68
CA ARG A 411 13.04 8.83 -14.56
C ARG A 411 13.23 10.20 -13.92
N ASN A 412 12.89 10.31 -12.61
CA ASN A 412 12.95 11.57 -11.89
C ASN A 412 14.31 11.87 -11.28
N LEU A 413 15.07 10.86 -10.84
CA LEU A 413 16.34 11.06 -10.12
C LEU A 413 17.59 10.96 -11.01
N HIS A 414 17.50 10.32 -12.18
CA HIS A 414 18.66 10.11 -13.05
C HIS A 414 19.38 11.42 -13.41
N GLU A 415 18.63 12.48 -13.68
CA GLU A 415 19.16 13.79 -14.04
C GLU A 415 19.35 14.73 -12.82
N ARG A 416 19.32 14.20 -11.62
CA ARG A 416 19.58 14.92 -10.36
C ARG A 416 18.71 16.17 -10.19
N PRO A 417 17.43 16.04 -9.91
CA PRO A 417 16.54 17.17 -9.73
C PRO A 417 17.02 18.05 -8.56
N ARG A 418 16.80 19.34 -8.65
CA ARG A 418 17.11 20.29 -7.58
C ARG A 418 16.13 20.19 -6.41
N ILE A 419 14.88 19.84 -6.72
CA ILE A 419 13.80 19.60 -5.76
C ILE A 419 13.13 18.30 -6.12
N LEU A 420 12.82 17.44 -5.14
CA LEU A 420 12.05 16.22 -5.29
C LEU A 420 10.79 16.30 -4.42
N ILE A 421 9.62 16.12 -5.03
CA ILE A 421 8.35 15.95 -4.34
C ILE A 421 8.02 14.47 -4.36
N ALA A 422 8.09 13.81 -3.21
CA ALA A 422 7.84 12.37 -3.06
C ALA A 422 6.58 12.14 -2.23
N ALA A 423 5.49 11.75 -2.89
CA ALA A 423 4.24 11.42 -2.22
C ALA A 423 4.09 9.89 -2.11
N GLN A 424 4.03 9.38 -0.88
CA GLN A 424 3.86 7.96 -0.57
C GLN A 424 4.85 7.05 -1.35
N PRO A 425 6.16 7.36 -1.39
CA PRO A 425 7.09 6.73 -2.33
C PRO A 425 7.27 5.23 -2.10
N ALA A 426 7.04 4.72 -0.89
CA ALA A 426 7.17 3.31 -0.56
C ALA A 426 5.82 2.57 -0.40
N ARG A 427 4.68 3.23 -0.66
CA ARG A 427 3.35 2.64 -0.44
C ARG A 427 3.14 1.35 -1.23
N GLY A 428 2.79 0.26 -0.50
CA GLY A 428 2.49 -1.05 -1.10
C GLY A 428 3.70 -1.72 -1.76
N LEU A 429 4.90 -1.40 -1.30
CA LEU A 429 6.14 -2.07 -1.68
C LEU A 429 6.51 -3.12 -0.64
N ASP A 430 7.27 -4.13 -1.06
CA ASP A 430 7.92 -5.07 -0.14
C ASP A 430 9.17 -4.44 0.50
N GLU A 431 9.69 -5.05 1.57
CA GLU A 431 10.81 -4.53 2.36
C GLU A 431 12.07 -4.25 1.50
N GLY A 432 12.37 -5.10 0.53
CA GLY A 432 13.51 -4.90 -0.37
C GLY A 432 13.34 -3.67 -1.25
N ALA A 433 12.14 -3.48 -1.81
CA ALA A 433 11.83 -2.30 -2.62
C ALA A 433 11.78 -1.03 -1.77
N VAL A 434 11.25 -1.09 -0.54
CA VAL A 434 11.25 0.04 0.44
C VAL A 434 12.69 0.50 0.69
N ALA A 435 13.59 -0.42 1.06
CA ALA A 435 14.99 -0.09 1.33
C ALA A 435 15.69 0.53 0.11
N ALA A 436 15.41 0.02 -1.10
CA ALA A 436 15.94 0.57 -2.34
C ALA A 436 15.45 2.00 -2.60
N VAL A 437 14.14 2.26 -2.44
CA VAL A 437 13.52 3.60 -2.60
C VAL A 437 14.12 4.58 -1.59
N HIS A 438 14.16 4.21 -0.31
CA HIS A 438 14.74 5.03 0.75
C HIS A 438 16.21 5.37 0.47
N GLY A 439 17.00 4.37 0.02
CA GLY A 439 18.40 4.59 -0.35
C GLY A 439 18.57 5.63 -1.46
N ARG A 440 17.71 5.61 -2.48
CA ARG A 440 17.75 6.58 -3.58
C ARG A 440 17.33 7.99 -3.15
N ILE A 441 16.32 8.10 -2.27
CA ILE A 441 15.91 9.41 -1.71
C ILE A 441 17.03 10.02 -0.86
N LEU A 442 17.65 9.22 0.03
CA LEU A 442 18.78 9.69 0.86
C LEU A 442 20.02 9.99 0.02
N GLU A 443 20.26 9.27 -1.06
CA GLU A 443 21.32 9.57 -2.02
C GLU A 443 21.10 10.91 -2.72
N ALA A 444 19.87 11.16 -3.22
CA ALA A 444 19.50 12.44 -3.82
C ALA A 444 19.67 13.59 -2.82
N ARG A 445 19.24 13.40 -1.55
CA ARG A 445 19.48 14.36 -0.47
C ARG A 445 20.98 14.63 -0.27
N ARG A 446 21.84 13.62 -0.21
CA ARG A 446 23.30 13.79 -0.07
C ARG A 446 23.91 14.57 -1.24
N GLN A 447 23.35 14.43 -2.43
CA GLN A 447 23.76 15.17 -3.64
C GLN A 447 23.21 16.60 -3.68
N GLY A 448 22.49 17.06 -2.65
CA GLY A 448 21.98 18.43 -2.51
C GLY A 448 20.55 18.64 -2.98
N THR A 449 19.82 17.59 -3.40
CA THR A 449 18.38 17.69 -3.71
C THR A 449 17.59 18.08 -2.45
N ALA A 450 16.73 19.10 -2.56
CA ALA A 450 15.73 19.43 -1.54
C ALA A 450 14.54 18.46 -1.69
N VAL A 451 14.22 17.70 -0.65
CA VAL A 451 13.17 16.68 -0.73
C VAL A 451 11.98 17.06 0.14
N LEU A 452 10.81 17.13 -0.46
CA LEU A 452 9.52 17.16 0.24
C LEU A 452 8.92 15.77 0.24
N LEU A 453 8.95 15.09 1.37
CA LEU A 453 8.38 13.76 1.57
C LEU A 453 6.97 13.89 2.17
N ILE A 454 5.96 13.40 1.48
CA ILE A 454 4.59 13.36 1.97
C ILE A 454 4.26 11.88 2.21
N SER A 455 4.03 11.48 3.46
CA SER A 455 3.75 10.08 3.79
C SER A 455 2.80 9.94 4.98
N GLU A 456 2.02 8.86 4.97
CA GLU A 456 1.20 8.40 6.10
C GLU A 456 1.96 7.39 6.98
N ASP A 457 3.06 6.85 6.46
CA ASP A 457 3.92 5.90 7.16
C ASP A 457 4.90 6.65 8.07
N LEU A 458 4.68 6.54 9.38
CA LEU A 458 5.51 7.21 10.39
C LEU A 458 6.94 6.70 10.40
N ASP A 459 7.13 5.39 10.18
CA ASP A 459 8.46 4.78 10.15
C ASP A 459 9.27 5.27 8.96
N GLU A 460 8.62 5.44 7.79
CA GLU A 460 9.24 6.05 6.61
C GLU A 460 9.70 7.48 6.90
N VAL A 461 8.82 8.29 7.50
CA VAL A 461 9.14 9.71 7.77
C VAL A 461 10.24 9.83 8.82
N ILE A 462 10.19 9.06 9.91
CA ILE A 462 11.25 9.05 10.95
C ILE A 462 12.60 8.63 10.34
N ALA A 463 12.59 7.66 9.44
CA ALA A 463 13.83 7.15 8.83
C ALA A 463 14.47 8.15 7.85
N LEU A 464 13.69 8.96 7.14
CA LEU A 464 14.15 9.78 6.02
C LEU A 464 14.22 11.28 6.32
N ALA A 465 13.27 11.81 7.10
CA ALA A 465 13.10 13.26 7.26
C ALA A 465 14.12 13.88 8.23
N ASP A 466 14.53 15.09 7.95
CA ASP A 466 15.31 15.94 8.87
C ASP A 466 14.39 16.76 9.77
N ARG A 467 13.30 17.28 9.20
CA ARG A 467 12.23 17.97 9.93
C ARG A 467 10.88 17.39 9.53
N ILE A 468 9.91 17.45 10.46
CA ILE A 468 8.58 16.88 10.26
C ILE A 468 7.52 17.93 10.60
N GLN A 469 6.48 18.01 9.78
CA GLN A 469 5.26 18.76 10.04
C GLN A 469 4.04 17.84 9.84
N ALA A 470 2.97 18.05 10.60
CA ALA A 470 1.70 17.36 10.40
C ALA A 470 0.69 18.27 9.67
N ILE A 471 -0.06 17.69 8.73
CA ILE A 471 -1.18 18.37 8.08
C ILE A 471 -2.50 17.81 8.60
N VAL A 472 -3.36 18.70 9.15
CA VAL A 472 -4.65 18.31 9.73
C VAL A 472 -5.72 19.34 9.34
N GLY A 473 -6.75 18.89 8.62
CA GLY A 473 -7.85 19.75 8.18
C GLY A 473 -7.39 20.96 7.35
N GLY A 474 -6.34 20.79 6.54
CA GLY A 474 -5.76 21.81 5.69
C GLY A 474 -4.78 22.77 6.39
N HIS A 475 -4.42 22.56 7.64
CA HIS A 475 -3.42 23.33 8.38
C HIS A 475 -2.14 22.54 8.59
N LEU A 476 -0.97 23.19 8.57
CA LEU A 476 0.30 22.60 8.97
C LEU A 476 0.65 22.91 10.42
N SER A 477 1.25 21.93 11.11
CA SER A 477 1.84 22.13 12.43
C SER A 477 3.14 22.95 12.34
N PRO A 478 3.64 23.50 13.45
CA PRO A 478 5.05 23.89 13.55
C PRO A 478 5.97 22.71 13.18
N PRO A 479 7.13 22.96 12.57
CA PRO A 479 8.10 21.90 12.28
C PRO A 479 8.78 21.42 13.57
N ILE A 480 9.00 20.11 13.66
CA ILE A 480 9.83 19.50 14.69
C ILE A 480 11.07 18.85 14.06
N ASN A 481 12.13 18.69 14.85
CA ASN A 481 13.31 17.93 14.44
C ASN A 481 12.97 16.44 14.44
N ALA A 482 13.31 15.71 13.36
CA ALA A 482 13.03 14.28 13.29
C ALA A 482 13.81 13.45 14.33
N ASP A 483 14.96 13.93 14.81
CA ASP A 483 15.71 13.27 15.90
C ASP A 483 14.96 13.30 17.26
N GLU A 484 13.98 14.18 17.41
CA GLU A 484 13.12 14.31 18.59
C GLU A 484 11.76 13.61 18.42
N ALA A 485 11.49 13.07 17.23
CA ALA A 485 10.21 12.50 16.88
C ALA A 485 10.15 11.01 17.25
N ASP A 486 9.04 10.62 17.84
CA ASP A 486 8.64 9.22 17.98
C ASP A 486 7.23 9.00 17.42
N ALA A 487 6.82 7.75 17.25
CA ALA A 487 5.52 7.40 16.69
C ALA A 487 4.35 7.97 17.54
N ARG A 488 4.54 8.12 18.86
CA ARG A 488 3.53 8.68 19.75
C ARG A 488 3.35 10.18 19.52
N LEU A 489 4.45 10.95 19.48
CA LEU A 489 4.42 12.39 19.23
C LEU A 489 3.82 12.69 17.86
N LEU A 490 4.25 11.93 16.83
CA LEU A 490 3.71 12.08 15.48
C LEU A 490 2.23 11.72 15.41
N GLY A 491 1.78 10.69 16.12
CA GLY A 491 0.37 10.34 16.25
C GLY A 491 -0.47 11.46 16.87
N LEU A 492 0.00 12.11 17.94
CA LEU A 492 -0.65 13.28 18.56
C LEU A 492 -0.70 14.47 17.59
N MET A 493 0.38 14.73 16.85
CA MET A 493 0.41 15.76 15.81
C MET A 493 -0.60 15.48 14.71
N MET A 494 -0.74 14.24 14.25
CA MET A 494 -1.74 13.83 13.25
C MET A 494 -3.18 13.91 13.77
N ALA A 495 -3.39 13.81 15.08
CA ALA A 495 -4.68 14.08 15.73
C ALA A 495 -4.99 15.58 15.87
N GLY A 496 -4.01 16.45 15.65
CA GLY A 496 -4.16 17.91 15.70
C GLY A 496 -3.93 18.54 17.08
N GLU A 497 -3.38 17.80 18.05
CA GLU A 497 -3.19 18.28 19.44
C GLU A 497 -2.26 19.50 19.55
N TRP A 498 -1.43 19.77 18.55
CA TRP A 498 -0.61 20.97 18.46
C TRP A 498 -1.42 22.29 18.28
N LYS A 499 -2.72 22.19 17.86
CA LYS A 499 -3.59 23.35 17.66
C LYS A 499 -4.03 24.00 18.97
N GLU A 500 -4.14 23.23 20.04
CA GLU A 500 -4.59 23.73 21.34
C GLU A 500 -3.56 24.66 22.02
N LYS A 501 -2.25 24.43 21.78
CA LYS A 501 -1.18 25.25 22.34
C LYS A 501 -1.01 26.62 21.67
N SER A 502 -1.45 26.78 20.43
CA SER A 502 -1.35 28.07 19.70
C SER A 502 -2.55 29.00 19.92
N GLY A 503 -3.63 28.48 20.49
CA GLY A 503 -4.83 29.29 20.80
C GLY A 503 -4.78 30.01 22.15
N ALA A 504 -3.82 29.70 23.02
CA ALA A 504 -3.74 30.29 24.36
C ALA A 504 -2.89 31.59 24.42
N ASP A 505 -2.15 31.94 23.36
CA ASP A 505 -1.24 33.11 23.35
C ASP A 505 -1.82 34.36 22.65
N HIS A 506 -3.11 34.38 22.30
CA HIS A 506 -3.77 35.56 21.71
C HIS A 506 -4.97 36.05 22.51
N ALA A 507 -5.00 35.83 23.82
CA ALA A 507 -5.94 36.47 24.75
C ALA A 507 -5.19 37.09 25.93
N ILE A 508 -4.49 38.20 25.70
CA ILE A 508 -4.23 39.29 26.66
C ILE A 508 -4.11 40.59 25.84
#